data_c435228d1c0d6b72248d8c327a43736c
#
_entry.id   c435228d1c0d6b72248d8c327a43736c
#
_cell.length_a   1.000
_cell.length_b   1.000
_cell.length_c   1.000
_cell.angle_alpha   90.00
_cell.angle_beta   90.00
_cell.angle_gamma   90.00
#
_symmetry.space_group_name_H-M   'P 1'
#
loop_
_entity.id
_entity.type
_entity.pdbx_description
1 polymer ?
#
loop_
_entity_poly.entity_id
_entity_poly.type
_entity_poly.pdbx_seq_one_letter_code
_entity_poly.pdbx_strand_id
1 'polypeptide(L)'
;MTPSPSNHDPVRAIKSAALHPRTTRNWISQFKLAQGTLIPWLASRGVSCAGASVAEIGCAEGGVLMACVEAGASYALGTDIQGQLLREVTTNCASIAGYSVDLTEHDVIYEDIPDHWQGRFDLVMLRDVIEHLDDTSIALRNIKRLLKPGGVLLLTFPPYTSPYGGHQQLLDTRIAKLPFIHMLPRAIFQKFINKTTTVNKEEVERLAVIRLSADRVRTAAVEEGYAILDQRYFALRPVFRWKYNRPWIPTLEITSLSRLRIVRALAMEAAFLLRVPS
;
A
#
# COMPACT_ATOMS: atom_id res chain seq x y z
N MET A 1 -5.90 -17.32 27.86
CA MET A 1 -4.54 -17.04 28.39
C MET A 1 -3.82 -16.23 27.33
N THR A 2 -3.69 -14.93 27.50
CA THR A 2 -2.86 -14.07 26.65
C THR A 2 -1.39 -14.45 26.93
N PRO A 3 -0.56 -14.75 25.92
CA PRO A 3 0.86 -14.96 26.16
C PRO A 3 1.45 -13.65 26.70
N SER A 4 2.23 -13.78 27.76
CA SER A 4 3.10 -12.73 28.31
C SER A 4 3.93 -12.11 27.18
N PRO A 5 4.23 -10.79 27.20
CA PRO A 5 5.11 -10.19 26.20
C PRO A 5 6.48 -10.85 26.32
N SER A 6 6.66 -11.90 25.53
CA SER A 6 7.95 -12.54 25.36
C SER A 6 8.89 -11.55 24.65
N ASN A 7 10.15 -11.61 24.99
CA ASN A 7 11.30 -10.86 24.46
C ASN A 7 11.50 -11.08 22.92
N HIS A 8 10.40 -11.22 22.17
CA HIS A 8 10.35 -11.52 20.75
C HIS A 8 10.44 -10.23 19.95
N ASP A 9 11.56 -10.00 19.28
CA ASP A 9 11.74 -8.92 18.32
C ASP A 9 11.56 -9.49 16.89
N PRO A 10 10.39 -9.26 16.27
CA PRO A 10 10.10 -9.80 14.94
C PRO A 10 11.05 -9.27 13.86
N VAL A 11 11.52 -8.03 14.02
CA VAL A 11 12.51 -7.44 13.10
C VAL A 11 13.86 -8.17 13.20
N ARG A 12 14.27 -8.54 14.41
CA ARG A 12 15.47 -9.34 14.63
C ARG A 12 15.30 -10.75 14.06
N ALA A 13 14.17 -11.39 14.28
CA ALA A 13 13.88 -12.72 13.75
C ALA A 13 13.96 -12.73 12.20
N ILE A 14 13.30 -11.80 11.54
CA ILE A 14 13.33 -11.64 10.07
C ILE A 14 14.75 -11.35 9.55
N LYS A 15 15.54 -10.54 10.25
CA LYS A 15 16.92 -10.24 9.85
C LYS A 15 17.85 -11.45 9.97
N SER A 16 17.61 -12.32 10.96
CA SER A 16 18.43 -13.49 11.22
C SER A 16 18.05 -14.70 10.38
N ALA A 17 16.88 -14.65 9.72
CA ALA A 17 16.39 -15.73 8.87
C ALA A 17 17.10 -15.74 7.50
N ALA A 18 17.21 -16.92 6.91
CA ALA A 18 17.77 -17.12 5.58
C ALA A 18 16.77 -16.73 4.47
N LEU A 19 16.24 -15.51 4.53
CA LEU A 19 15.34 -14.96 3.52
C LEU A 19 16.13 -14.25 2.41
N HIS A 20 15.51 -14.16 1.23
CA HIS A 20 16.07 -13.34 0.16
C HIS A 20 16.25 -11.87 0.64
N PRO A 21 17.38 -11.18 0.35
CA PRO A 21 17.64 -9.83 0.86
C PRO A 21 16.58 -8.80 0.52
N ARG A 22 15.90 -8.94 -0.63
CA ARG A 22 14.78 -8.07 -1.03
C ARG A 22 13.57 -8.29 -0.11
N THR A 23 13.21 -9.53 0.16
CA THR A 23 12.12 -9.92 1.08
C THR A 23 12.36 -9.34 2.48
N THR A 24 13.54 -9.59 3.05
CA THR A 24 13.94 -9.06 4.36
C THR A 24 13.78 -7.52 4.41
N ARG A 25 14.32 -6.83 3.41
CA ARG A 25 14.24 -5.36 3.34
C ARG A 25 12.81 -4.87 3.19
N ASN A 26 12.03 -5.47 2.31
CA ASN A 26 10.64 -5.07 2.05
C ASN A 26 9.80 -5.28 3.31
N TRP A 27 9.82 -6.48 3.88
CA TRP A 27 9.06 -6.78 5.10
C TRP A 27 9.39 -5.79 6.23
N ILE A 28 10.69 -5.59 6.54
CA ILE A 28 11.13 -4.69 7.62
C ILE A 28 10.71 -3.25 7.34
N SER A 29 10.85 -2.78 6.10
CA SER A 29 10.48 -1.41 5.75
C SER A 29 8.98 -1.17 5.88
N GLN A 30 8.15 -2.12 5.51
CA GLN A 30 6.70 -2.07 5.61
C GLN A 30 6.25 -2.15 7.08
N PHE A 31 6.80 -3.09 7.84
CA PHE A 31 6.51 -3.24 9.28
C PHE A 31 6.84 -1.95 10.05
N LYS A 32 8.04 -1.40 9.86
CA LYS A 32 8.47 -0.16 10.52
C LYS A 32 7.68 1.08 10.06
N LEU A 33 7.30 1.14 8.78
CA LEU A 33 6.43 2.19 8.28
C LEU A 33 5.07 2.14 8.99
N ALA A 34 4.49 0.95 9.12
CA ALA A 34 3.21 0.78 9.80
C ALA A 34 3.31 1.22 11.26
N GLN A 35 4.30 0.73 12.00
CA GLN A 35 4.51 1.10 13.41
C GLN A 35 4.80 2.59 13.61
N GLY A 36 5.67 3.18 12.78
CA GLY A 36 6.16 4.54 12.97
C GLY A 36 5.33 5.63 12.31
N THR A 37 4.40 5.28 11.41
CA THR A 37 3.66 6.28 10.62
C THR A 37 2.17 5.95 10.48
N LEU A 38 1.82 4.76 9.97
CA LEU A 38 0.43 4.48 9.59
C LEU A 38 -0.46 4.26 10.83
N ILE A 39 -0.04 3.41 11.76
CA ILE A 39 -0.78 3.14 12.99
C ILE A 39 -0.93 4.38 13.86
N PRO A 40 0.12 5.21 14.11
CA PRO A 40 -0.03 6.49 14.77
C PRO A 40 -0.97 7.46 14.04
N TRP A 41 -0.94 7.48 12.71
CA TRP A 41 -1.87 8.31 11.94
C TRP A 41 -3.32 7.84 12.10
N LEU A 42 -3.60 6.54 11.98
CA LEU A 42 -4.92 5.95 12.24
C LEU A 42 -5.42 6.32 13.64
N ALA A 43 -4.58 6.12 14.66
CA ALA A 43 -4.91 6.44 16.05
C ALA A 43 -5.25 7.93 16.26
N SER A 44 -4.54 8.85 15.57
CA SER A 44 -4.83 10.29 15.61
C SER A 44 -6.21 10.67 15.03
N ARG A 45 -6.84 9.74 14.30
CA ARG A 45 -8.18 9.89 13.72
C ARG A 45 -9.22 8.96 14.37
N GLY A 46 -8.88 8.41 15.54
CA GLY A 46 -9.78 7.54 16.31
C GLY A 46 -9.96 6.15 15.70
N VAL A 47 -9.01 5.69 14.89
CA VAL A 47 -9.01 4.34 14.30
C VAL A 47 -7.94 3.51 15.00
N SER A 48 -8.34 2.42 15.66
CA SER A 48 -7.45 1.54 16.42
C SER A 48 -7.27 0.20 15.73
N CYS A 49 -6.06 -0.34 15.76
CA CYS A 49 -5.82 -1.75 15.42
C CYS A 49 -6.19 -2.69 16.59
N ALA A 50 -6.07 -2.22 17.83
CA ALA A 50 -6.32 -3.06 18.99
C ALA A 50 -7.79 -3.55 19.04
N GLY A 51 -7.96 -4.86 19.03
CA GLY A 51 -9.25 -5.53 18.98
C GLY A 51 -9.94 -5.52 17.60
N ALA A 52 -9.37 -4.83 16.62
CA ALA A 52 -9.96 -4.70 15.29
C ALA A 52 -9.81 -5.96 14.43
N SER A 53 -10.75 -6.15 13.51
CA SER A 53 -10.61 -7.04 12.36
C SER A 53 -10.01 -6.25 11.20
N VAL A 54 -8.84 -6.63 10.71
CA VAL A 54 -8.10 -5.89 9.69
C VAL A 54 -7.89 -6.73 8.43
N ALA A 55 -7.87 -6.07 7.26
CA ALA A 55 -7.46 -6.70 6.01
C ALA A 55 -6.44 -5.83 5.28
N GLU A 56 -5.50 -6.45 4.56
CA GLU A 56 -4.58 -5.79 3.63
C GLU A 56 -4.74 -6.42 2.25
N ILE A 57 -5.16 -5.62 1.27
CA ILE A 57 -5.30 -6.02 -0.14
C ILE A 57 -3.98 -5.70 -0.85
N GLY A 58 -3.39 -6.71 -1.51
CA GLY A 58 -2.05 -6.61 -2.07
C GLY A 58 -0.99 -6.58 -0.96
N CYS A 59 -1.07 -7.53 -0.02
CA CYS A 59 -0.25 -7.52 1.19
C CYS A 59 1.23 -7.85 0.95
N ALA A 60 1.59 -8.35 -0.23
CA ALA A 60 2.96 -8.74 -0.59
C ALA A 60 3.64 -9.56 0.53
N GLU A 61 4.77 -9.12 1.08
CA GLU A 61 5.46 -9.80 2.18
C GLU A 61 4.73 -9.73 3.55
N GLY A 62 3.62 -8.97 3.66
CA GLY A 62 2.77 -8.90 4.84
C GLY A 62 3.28 -8.02 6.00
N GLY A 63 4.29 -7.17 5.76
CA GLY A 63 4.89 -6.38 6.84
C GLY A 63 3.93 -5.40 7.51
N VAL A 64 3.02 -4.75 6.76
CA VAL A 64 2.03 -3.84 7.34
C VAL A 64 0.95 -4.60 8.10
N LEU A 65 0.45 -5.69 7.51
CA LEU A 65 -0.56 -6.54 8.15
C LEU A 65 -0.06 -7.05 9.50
N MET A 66 1.17 -7.57 9.55
CA MET A 66 1.75 -8.11 10.78
C MET A 66 2.03 -7.03 11.83
N ALA A 67 2.31 -5.78 11.41
CA ALA A 67 2.38 -4.67 12.34
C ALA A 67 1.02 -4.32 12.97
N CYS A 68 -0.09 -4.54 12.26
CA CYS A 68 -1.42 -4.41 12.85
C CYS A 68 -1.72 -5.52 13.85
N VAL A 69 -1.25 -6.76 13.60
CA VAL A 69 -1.34 -7.85 14.58
C VAL A 69 -0.52 -7.52 15.82
N GLU A 70 0.71 -7.02 15.67
CA GLU A 70 1.55 -6.53 16.79
C GLU A 70 0.84 -5.43 17.60
N ALA A 71 0.09 -4.57 16.92
CA ALA A 71 -0.72 -3.51 17.55
C ALA A 71 -2.05 -4.03 18.15
N GLY A 72 -2.27 -5.35 18.21
CA GLY A 72 -3.38 -5.99 18.89
C GLY A 72 -4.62 -6.25 18.04
N ALA A 73 -4.51 -6.32 16.71
CA ALA A 73 -5.62 -6.76 15.87
C ALA A 73 -6.10 -8.17 16.27
N SER A 74 -7.42 -8.34 16.39
CA SER A 74 -8.02 -9.61 16.79
C SER A 74 -8.13 -10.61 15.64
N TYR A 75 -8.16 -10.11 14.41
CA TYR A 75 -8.18 -10.88 13.17
C TYR A 75 -7.43 -10.13 12.07
N ALA A 76 -6.67 -10.84 11.27
CA ALA A 76 -5.90 -10.25 10.17
C ALA A 76 -5.99 -11.13 8.92
N LEU A 77 -6.44 -10.53 7.80
CA LEU A 77 -6.50 -11.14 6.48
C LEU A 77 -5.57 -10.40 5.51
N GLY A 78 -4.68 -11.14 4.86
CA GLY A 78 -3.90 -10.64 3.73
C GLY A 78 -4.37 -11.25 2.42
N THR A 79 -4.60 -10.42 1.40
CA THR A 79 -4.84 -10.94 0.05
C THR A 79 -3.81 -10.40 -0.93
N ASP A 80 -3.52 -11.19 -1.97
CA ASP A 80 -2.68 -10.80 -3.10
C ASP A 80 -3.08 -11.64 -4.31
N ILE A 81 -2.91 -11.11 -5.52
CA ILE A 81 -3.12 -11.86 -6.77
C ILE A 81 -1.97 -12.83 -7.06
N GLN A 82 -0.85 -12.70 -6.36
CA GLN A 82 0.32 -13.56 -6.49
C GLN A 82 0.27 -14.68 -5.46
N GLY A 83 -0.58 -15.69 -5.68
CA GLY A 83 -0.75 -16.81 -4.74
C GLY A 83 0.55 -17.55 -4.38
N GLN A 84 1.51 -17.66 -5.31
CA GLN A 84 2.82 -18.22 -5.01
C GLN A 84 3.58 -17.35 -3.96
N LEU A 85 3.55 -16.03 -4.09
CA LEU A 85 4.15 -15.12 -3.11
C LEU A 85 3.55 -15.34 -1.72
N LEU A 86 2.22 -15.46 -1.63
CA LEU A 86 1.54 -15.71 -0.36
C LEU A 86 1.99 -17.03 0.28
N ARG A 87 1.98 -18.11 -0.49
CA ARG A 87 2.33 -19.46 0.02
C ARG A 87 3.81 -19.57 0.45
N GLU A 88 4.73 -19.05 -0.35
CA GLU A 88 6.16 -19.28 -0.15
C GLU A 88 6.86 -18.18 0.67
N VAL A 89 6.41 -16.93 0.53
CA VAL A 89 7.09 -15.79 1.14
C VAL A 89 6.32 -15.25 2.34
N THR A 90 5.04 -14.88 2.16
CA THR A 90 4.27 -14.21 3.21
C THR A 90 4.02 -15.15 4.38
N THR A 91 3.64 -16.40 4.12
CA THR A 91 3.46 -17.44 5.16
C THR A 91 4.74 -17.67 5.95
N ASN A 92 5.89 -17.74 5.23
CA ASN A 92 7.18 -17.93 5.88
C ASN A 92 7.57 -16.71 6.74
N CYS A 93 7.35 -15.48 6.24
CA CYS A 93 7.58 -14.27 7.03
C CYS A 93 6.71 -14.23 8.28
N ALA A 94 5.42 -14.60 8.18
CA ALA A 94 4.50 -14.66 9.32
C ALA A 94 5.00 -15.66 10.38
N SER A 95 5.37 -16.85 9.95
CA SER A 95 5.90 -17.91 10.84
C SER A 95 7.18 -17.47 11.56
N ILE A 96 8.16 -16.90 10.83
CA ILE A 96 9.42 -16.38 11.40
C ILE A 96 9.16 -15.25 12.39
N ALA A 97 8.26 -14.33 12.03
CA ALA A 97 7.91 -13.20 12.87
C ALA A 97 6.94 -13.55 14.00
N GLY A 98 6.49 -14.81 14.09
CA GLY A 98 5.63 -15.31 15.19
C GLY A 98 4.20 -14.80 15.16
N TYR A 99 3.68 -14.42 13.97
CA TYR A 99 2.30 -13.94 13.80
C TYR A 99 1.41 -14.97 13.11
N SER A 100 0.14 -15.00 13.50
CA SER A 100 -0.92 -15.74 12.82
C SER A 100 -1.76 -14.77 12.00
N VAL A 101 -1.83 -15.02 10.68
CA VAL A 101 -2.60 -14.24 9.72
C VAL A 101 -3.25 -15.20 8.72
N ASP A 102 -4.46 -14.88 8.27
CA ASP A 102 -5.09 -15.58 7.17
C ASP A 102 -4.58 -15.00 5.85
N LEU A 103 -4.24 -15.87 4.90
CA LEU A 103 -3.70 -15.47 3.60
C LEU A 103 -4.50 -16.14 2.49
N THR A 104 -5.00 -15.36 1.55
CA THR A 104 -5.83 -15.86 0.44
C THR A 104 -5.47 -15.17 -0.87
N GLU A 105 -5.28 -15.96 -1.92
CA GLU A 105 -5.19 -15.44 -3.28
C GLU A 105 -6.55 -14.88 -3.68
N HIS A 106 -6.62 -13.59 -4.05
CA HIS A 106 -7.87 -12.93 -4.41
C HIS A 106 -7.62 -11.67 -5.24
N ASP A 107 -8.36 -11.51 -6.32
CA ASP A 107 -8.40 -10.31 -7.14
C ASP A 107 -9.62 -9.46 -6.77
N VAL A 108 -9.38 -8.31 -6.14
CA VAL A 108 -10.42 -7.40 -5.68
C VAL A 108 -11.25 -6.77 -6.82
N ILE A 109 -10.78 -6.85 -8.07
CA ILE A 109 -11.48 -6.31 -9.25
C ILE A 109 -12.34 -7.38 -9.91
N TYR A 110 -11.78 -8.58 -10.14
CA TYR A 110 -12.34 -9.58 -11.02
C TYR A 110 -13.00 -10.76 -10.31
N GLU A 111 -12.82 -10.88 -9.00
CA GLU A 111 -13.44 -11.93 -8.20
C GLU A 111 -14.52 -11.38 -7.27
N ASP A 112 -15.57 -12.17 -7.06
CA ASP A 112 -16.61 -11.82 -6.10
C ASP A 112 -16.08 -11.84 -4.66
N ILE A 113 -16.48 -10.85 -3.88
CA ILE A 113 -16.15 -10.80 -2.45
C ILE A 113 -16.88 -11.95 -1.73
N PRO A 114 -16.15 -12.88 -1.10
CA PRO A 114 -16.74 -13.97 -0.34
C PRO A 114 -17.70 -13.46 0.75
N ASP A 115 -18.83 -14.13 0.92
CA ASP A 115 -19.87 -13.71 1.86
C ASP A 115 -19.36 -13.55 3.30
N HIS A 116 -18.44 -14.42 3.72
CA HIS A 116 -17.86 -14.36 5.06
C HIS A 116 -16.86 -13.22 5.28
N TRP A 117 -16.54 -12.45 4.24
CA TRP A 117 -15.74 -11.22 4.33
C TRP A 117 -16.59 -9.96 4.32
N GLN A 118 -17.85 -10.05 3.88
CA GLN A 118 -18.74 -8.89 3.76
C GLN A 118 -19.04 -8.27 5.13
N GLY A 119 -18.81 -6.95 5.25
CA GLY A 119 -19.06 -6.22 6.48
C GLY A 119 -18.25 -6.70 7.69
N ARG A 120 -17.09 -7.33 7.46
CA ARG A 120 -16.32 -7.98 8.52
C ARG A 120 -15.23 -7.10 9.13
N PHE A 121 -14.68 -6.16 8.36
CA PHE A 121 -13.45 -5.46 8.73
C PHE A 121 -13.69 -4.06 9.30
N ASP A 122 -13.02 -3.74 10.39
CA ASP A 122 -12.95 -2.40 10.96
C ASP A 122 -12.00 -1.50 10.16
N LEU A 123 -10.93 -2.11 9.62
CA LEU A 123 -9.89 -1.46 8.84
C LEU A 123 -9.52 -2.32 7.64
N VAL A 124 -9.55 -1.73 6.46
CA VAL A 124 -8.95 -2.30 5.24
C VAL A 124 -7.79 -1.39 4.82
N MET A 125 -6.69 -1.99 4.39
CA MET A 125 -5.51 -1.28 3.89
C MET A 125 -5.27 -1.64 2.43
N LEU A 126 -4.96 -0.61 1.61
CA LEU A 126 -4.64 -0.73 0.20
C LEU A 126 -3.42 0.16 -0.08
N ARG A 127 -2.23 -0.44 -0.14
CA ARG A 127 -0.98 0.30 -0.22
C ARG A 127 -0.17 -0.04 -1.46
N ASP A 128 0.07 1.00 -2.29
CA ASP A 128 0.84 0.85 -3.53
C ASP A 128 0.24 -0.25 -4.44
N VAL A 129 -1.10 -0.30 -4.52
CA VAL A 129 -1.89 -1.26 -5.29
C VAL A 129 -2.87 -0.57 -6.22
N ILE A 130 -3.58 0.47 -5.76
CA ILE A 130 -4.68 1.08 -6.51
C ILE A 130 -4.23 1.66 -7.87
N GLU A 131 -3.00 2.10 -7.98
CA GLU A 131 -2.41 2.59 -9.23
C GLU A 131 -2.25 1.49 -10.28
N HIS A 132 -2.25 0.23 -9.85
CA HIS A 132 -2.16 -0.96 -10.69
C HIS A 132 -3.52 -1.55 -11.06
N LEU A 133 -4.62 -1.02 -10.52
CA LEU A 133 -5.96 -1.54 -10.77
C LEU A 133 -6.60 -0.83 -11.98
N ASP A 134 -7.22 -1.62 -12.87
CA ASP A 134 -7.80 -1.10 -14.12
C ASP A 134 -8.99 -0.18 -13.88
N ASP A 135 -9.76 -0.43 -12.82
CA ASP A 135 -10.91 0.37 -12.44
C ASP A 135 -10.91 0.74 -10.95
N THR A 136 -10.62 2.01 -10.69
CA THR A 136 -10.58 2.58 -9.35
C THR A 136 -11.96 2.52 -8.65
N SER A 137 -13.06 2.73 -9.38
CA SER A 137 -14.40 2.75 -8.81
C SER A 137 -14.86 1.34 -8.43
N ILE A 138 -14.60 0.34 -9.28
CA ILE A 138 -14.89 -1.07 -8.96
C ILE A 138 -14.09 -1.49 -7.74
N ALA A 139 -12.80 -1.17 -7.67
CA ALA A 139 -11.96 -1.49 -6.51
C ALA A 139 -12.54 -0.90 -5.22
N LEU A 140 -12.85 0.40 -5.21
CA LEU A 140 -13.40 1.08 -4.04
C LEU A 140 -14.74 0.52 -3.63
N ARG A 141 -15.62 0.19 -4.59
CA ARG A 141 -16.92 -0.45 -4.34
C ARG A 141 -16.78 -1.81 -3.71
N ASN A 142 -15.90 -2.66 -4.21
CA ASN A 142 -15.67 -4.00 -3.69
C ASN A 142 -15.03 -3.94 -2.29
N ILE A 143 -14.04 -3.06 -2.08
CA ILE A 143 -13.44 -2.83 -0.76
C ILE A 143 -14.47 -2.32 0.25
N LYS A 144 -15.40 -1.47 -0.17
CA LYS A 144 -16.50 -1.00 0.69
C LYS A 144 -17.35 -2.14 1.23
N ARG A 145 -17.57 -3.20 0.43
CA ARG A 145 -18.32 -4.39 0.86
C ARG A 145 -17.59 -5.19 1.96
N LEU A 146 -16.27 -5.09 2.04
CA LEU A 146 -15.47 -5.72 3.11
C LEU A 146 -15.66 -5.00 4.46
N LEU A 147 -15.86 -3.68 4.42
CA LEU A 147 -15.87 -2.82 5.60
C LEU A 147 -17.21 -2.89 6.35
N LYS A 148 -17.14 -2.87 7.67
CA LYS A 148 -18.29 -2.62 8.54
C LYS A 148 -18.85 -1.22 8.29
N PRO A 149 -20.13 -0.96 8.65
CA PRO A 149 -20.60 0.43 8.83
C PRO A 149 -19.65 1.19 9.76
N GLY A 150 -19.21 2.39 9.39
CA GLY A 150 -18.20 3.16 10.12
C GLY A 150 -16.76 2.70 9.94
N GLY A 151 -16.52 1.57 9.26
CA GLY A 151 -15.17 1.04 8.98
C GLY A 151 -14.35 1.97 8.07
N VAL A 152 -13.03 1.81 8.09
CA VAL A 152 -12.08 2.72 7.44
C VAL A 152 -11.21 1.99 6.42
N LEU A 153 -11.06 2.59 5.23
CA LEU A 153 -10.03 2.24 4.26
C LEU A 153 -8.84 3.20 4.40
N LEU A 154 -7.66 2.65 4.69
CA LEU A 154 -6.37 3.35 4.54
C LEU A 154 -5.84 3.04 3.14
N LEU A 155 -5.69 4.08 2.32
CA LEU A 155 -5.23 3.97 0.95
C LEU A 155 -4.01 4.86 0.74
N THR A 156 -2.91 4.31 0.18
CA THR A 156 -1.72 5.08 -0.20
C THR A 156 -1.22 4.66 -1.57
N PHE A 157 -0.75 5.62 -2.35
CA PHE A 157 -0.17 5.35 -3.67
C PHE A 157 0.67 6.52 -4.18
N PRO A 158 1.63 6.30 -5.11
CA PRO A 158 2.31 7.37 -5.84
C PRO A 158 1.40 7.87 -6.99
N PRO A 159 0.95 9.14 -7.00
CA PRO A 159 0.24 9.69 -8.16
C PRO A 159 1.08 9.57 -9.43
N TYR A 160 0.46 9.26 -10.58
CA TYR A 160 1.18 9.11 -11.85
C TYR A 160 2.02 10.34 -12.20
N THR A 161 1.57 11.54 -11.85
CA THR A 161 2.29 12.80 -12.09
C THR A 161 3.47 13.05 -11.16
N SER A 162 3.71 12.20 -10.16
CA SER A 162 4.86 12.28 -9.27
C SER A 162 6.16 11.94 -10.01
N PRO A 163 7.35 12.26 -9.46
CA PRO A 163 8.64 12.05 -10.16
C PRO A 163 8.85 10.64 -10.69
N TYR A 164 8.29 9.63 -10.02
CA TYR A 164 8.41 8.20 -10.37
C TYR A 164 7.07 7.47 -10.42
N GLY A 165 5.96 8.19 -10.55
CA GLY A 165 4.61 7.63 -10.55
C GLY A 165 4.30 6.71 -11.75
N GLY A 166 5.07 6.80 -12.83
CA GLY A 166 4.98 5.87 -13.97
C GLY A 166 5.83 4.62 -13.81
N HIS A 167 6.45 4.39 -12.66
CA HIS A 167 7.36 3.27 -12.35
C HIS A 167 8.49 3.08 -13.39
N GLN A 168 8.80 4.12 -14.16
CA GLN A 168 9.82 4.09 -15.20
C GLN A 168 11.21 3.67 -14.71
N GLN A 169 11.51 3.91 -13.43
CA GLN A 169 12.77 3.48 -12.81
C GLN A 169 12.95 1.95 -12.75
N LEU A 170 11.90 1.17 -13.01
CA LEU A 170 11.96 -0.29 -13.10
C LEU A 170 12.48 -0.77 -14.45
N LEU A 171 12.51 0.12 -15.47
CA LEU A 171 13.11 -0.19 -16.76
C LEU A 171 14.64 -0.24 -16.63
N ASP A 172 15.31 -1.04 -17.47
CA ASP A 172 16.75 -1.31 -17.41
C ASP A 172 17.63 -0.21 -18.03
N THR A 173 17.05 0.84 -18.60
CA THR A 173 17.79 1.94 -19.20
C THR A 173 18.19 3.02 -18.20
N ARG A 174 19.38 3.64 -18.38
CA ARG A 174 19.85 4.71 -17.48
C ARG A 174 18.93 5.94 -17.49
N ILE A 175 18.38 6.29 -18.65
CA ILE A 175 17.46 7.43 -18.80
C ILE A 175 16.17 7.20 -18.00
N ALA A 176 15.68 5.99 -17.92
CA ALA A 176 14.48 5.67 -17.14
C ALA A 176 14.65 5.92 -15.63
N LYS A 177 15.89 6.06 -15.15
CA LYS A 177 16.17 6.42 -13.73
C LYS A 177 15.98 7.91 -13.44
N LEU A 178 15.80 8.75 -14.48
CA LEU A 178 15.52 10.16 -14.29
C LEU A 178 14.05 10.38 -13.86
N PRO A 179 13.79 11.36 -12.99
CA PRO A 179 12.41 11.70 -12.61
C PRO A 179 11.65 12.26 -13.82
N PHE A 180 10.33 12.07 -13.84
CA PHE A 180 9.40 12.61 -14.83
C PHE A 180 9.56 12.13 -16.28
N ILE A 181 10.44 11.19 -16.59
CA ILE A 181 10.61 10.66 -17.97
C ILE A 181 9.29 10.08 -18.51
N HIS A 182 8.48 9.45 -17.68
CA HIS A 182 7.15 8.93 -18.06
C HIS A 182 6.13 10.03 -18.43
N MET A 183 6.41 11.30 -18.08
CA MET A 183 5.58 12.45 -18.44
C MET A 183 5.90 13.02 -19.83
N LEU A 184 6.94 12.53 -20.49
CA LEU A 184 7.23 12.89 -21.88
C LEU A 184 6.04 12.54 -22.81
N PRO A 185 5.91 13.22 -23.97
CA PRO A 185 4.91 12.83 -24.97
C PRO A 185 4.96 11.32 -25.24
N ARG A 186 3.77 10.70 -25.34
CA ARG A 186 3.63 9.22 -25.43
C ARG A 186 4.54 8.59 -26.49
N ALA A 187 4.66 9.22 -27.66
CA ALA A 187 5.52 8.72 -28.75
C ALA A 187 7.00 8.70 -28.37
N ILE A 188 7.45 9.64 -27.54
CA ILE A 188 8.85 9.70 -27.06
C ILE A 188 9.05 8.66 -25.96
N PHE A 189 8.16 8.62 -24.97
CA PHE A 189 8.25 7.66 -23.86
C PHE A 189 8.19 6.21 -24.36
N GLN A 190 7.32 5.92 -25.34
CA GLN A 190 7.22 4.60 -25.95
C GLN A 190 8.52 4.12 -26.59
N LYS A 191 9.34 5.04 -27.17
CA LYS A 191 10.66 4.68 -27.71
C LYS A 191 11.62 4.19 -26.62
N PHE A 192 11.51 4.73 -25.39
CA PHE A 192 12.31 4.25 -24.26
C PHE A 192 11.81 2.88 -23.78
N ILE A 193 10.49 2.71 -23.66
CA ILE A 193 9.90 1.44 -23.28
C ILE A 193 10.26 0.32 -24.28
N ASN A 194 10.20 0.61 -25.59
CA ASN A 194 10.48 -0.39 -26.63
C ASN A 194 11.95 -0.86 -26.65
N LYS A 195 12.87 -0.07 -26.06
CA LYS A 195 14.29 -0.42 -25.94
C LYS A 195 14.60 -1.29 -24.72
N THR A 196 13.64 -1.49 -23.84
CA THR A 196 13.81 -2.30 -22.63
C THR A 196 13.38 -3.74 -22.85
N THR A 197 14.02 -4.67 -22.18
CA THR A 197 13.72 -6.11 -22.22
C THR A 197 13.25 -6.65 -20.86
N THR A 198 13.02 -5.75 -19.86
CA THR A 198 12.64 -6.17 -18.53
C THR A 198 11.19 -6.69 -18.46
N VAL A 199 10.94 -7.60 -17.53
CA VAL A 199 9.61 -8.09 -17.18
C VAL A 199 8.66 -6.98 -16.69
N ASN A 200 9.19 -5.82 -16.31
CA ASN A 200 8.41 -4.68 -15.82
C ASN A 200 7.86 -3.79 -16.96
N LYS A 201 8.13 -4.14 -18.23
CA LYS A 201 7.70 -3.33 -19.38
C LYS A 201 6.19 -3.18 -19.44
N GLU A 202 5.47 -4.29 -19.36
CA GLU A 202 4.01 -4.33 -19.41
C GLU A 202 3.38 -3.49 -18.29
N GLU A 203 3.96 -3.55 -17.10
CA GLU A 203 3.51 -2.77 -15.96
C GLU A 203 3.68 -1.27 -16.18
N VAL A 204 4.81 -0.83 -16.69
CA VAL A 204 5.04 0.59 -17.02
C VAL A 204 4.11 1.08 -18.13
N GLU A 205 3.82 0.24 -19.13
CA GLU A 205 2.84 0.53 -20.19
C GLU A 205 1.42 0.67 -19.63
N ARG A 206 1.02 -0.23 -18.72
CA ARG A 206 -0.27 -0.21 -18.04
C ARG A 206 -0.46 1.08 -17.23
N LEU A 207 0.51 1.44 -16.40
CA LEU A 207 0.48 2.68 -15.64
C LEU A 207 0.39 3.93 -16.53
N ALA A 208 1.04 3.91 -17.70
CA ALA A 208 0.94 4.99 -18.68
C ALA A 208 -0.45 5.12 -19.34
N VAL A 209 -1.30 4.10 -19.23
CA VAL A 209 -2.72 4.13 -19.63
C VAL A 209 -3.58 4.59 -18.46
N ILE A 210 -3.44 3.98 -17.28
CA ILE A 210 -4.25 4.26 -16.07
C ILE A 210 -4.09 5.71 -15.62
N ARG A 211 -2.86 6.20 -15.50
CA ARG A 211 -2.48 7.58 -15.11
C ARG A 211 -3.22 8.07 -13.87
N LEU A 212 -3.24 7.26 -12.83
CA LEU A 212 -4.00 7.55 -11.61
C LEU A 212 -3.49 8.83 -10.94
N SER A 213 -4.42 9.71 -10.57
CA SER A 213 -4.16 10.94 -9.82
C SER A 213 -4.88 10.93 -8.47
N ALA A 214 -4.38 11.72 -7.53
CA ALA A 214 -5.03 11.89 -6.22
C ALA A 214 -6.44 12.47 -6.34
N ASP A 215 -6.65 13.39 -7.28
CA ASP A 215 -7.97 13.98 -7.51
C ASP A 215 -8.96 12.92 -8.06
N ARG A 216 -8.51 12.02 -8.96
CA ARG A 216 -9.34 10.92 -9.48
C ARG A 216 -9.75 9.95 -8.37
N VAL A 217 -8.82 9.54 -7.50
CA VAL A 217 -9.14 8.67 -6.35
C VAL A 217 -10.12 9.36 -5.42
N ARG A 218 -9.91 10.64 -5.11
CA ARG A 218 -10.81 11.42 -4.27
C ARG A 218 -12.24 11.48 -4.83
N THR A 219 -12.38 11.76 -6.13
CA THR A 219 -13.68 11.82 -6.81
C THR A 219 -14.36 10.45 -6.76
N ALA A 220 -13.67 9.39 -7.16
CA ALA A 220 -14.21 8.04 -7.13
C ALA A 220 -14.63 7.59 -5.71
N ALA A 221 -13.85 7.93 -4.68
CA ALA A 221 -14.20 7.62 -3.30
C ALA A 221 -15.52 8.30 -2.86
N VAL A 222 -15.71 9.58 -3.22
CA VAL A 222 -16.94 10.31 -2.91
C VAL A 222 -18.12 9.74 -3.69
N GLU A 223 -17.95 9.42 -4.98
CA GLU A 223 -18.97 8.80 -5.83
C GLU A 223 -19.40 7.42 -5.32
N GLU A 224 -18.46 6.64 -4.81
CA GLU A 224 -18.76 5.35 -4.17
C GLU A 224 -19.29 5.50 -2.72
N GLY A 225 -19.51 6.74 -2.25
CA GLY A 225 -20.16 7.05 -0.98
C GLY A 225 -19.25 6.88 0.24
N TYR A 226 -17.95 7.06 0.09
CA TYR A 226 -17.05 7.21 1.23
C TYR A 226 -17.01 8.65 1.74
N ALA A 227 -16.92 8.83 3.05
CA ALA A 227 -16.53 10.10 3.66
C ALA A 227 -15.00 10.17 3.77
N ILE A 228 -14.40 11.29 3.36
CA ILE A 228 -12.97 11.51 3.52
C ILE A 228 -12.70 11.93 4.96
N LEU A 229 -12.16 11.02 5.76
CA LEU A 229 -11.82 11.28 7.17
C LEU A 229 -10.55 12.11 7.29
N ASP A 230 -9.55 11.82 6.47
CA ASP A 230 -8.28 12.56 6.39
C ASP A 230 -7.60 12.31 5.04
N GLN A 231 -6.71 13.22 4.65
CA GLN A 231 -5.86 13.07 3.47
C GLN A 231 -4.49 13.69 3.73
N ARG A 232 -3.43 13.03 3.27
CA ARG A 232 -2.05 13.51 3.39
C ARG A 232 -1.31 13.39 2.08
N TYR A 233 -0.37 14.31 1.89
CA TYR A 233 0.49 14.36 0.71
C TYR A 233 1.93 14.49 1.15
N PHE A 234 2.82 13.69 0.53
CA PHE A 234 4.22 13.66 0.89
C PHE A 234 5.09 13.98 -0.33
N ALA A 235 5.95 14.99 -0.21
CA ALA A 235 7.00 15.27 -1.19
C ALA A 235 8.15 14.26 -1.10
N LEU A 236 8.28 13.62 0.07
CA LEU A 236 9.21 12.51 0.28
C LEU A 236 8.48 11.39 1.03
N ARG A 237 8.38 10.21 0.41
CA ARG A 237 7.62 9.08 0.93
C ARG A 237 8.10 8.63 2.31
N PRO A 238 7.21 8.44 3.28
CA PRO A 238 7.58 7.98 4.63
C PRO A 238 8.35 6.66 4.63
N VAL A 239 8.03 5.75 3.69
CA VAL A 239 8.69 4.45 3.57
C VAL A 239 10.19 4.56 3.25
N PHE A 240 10.66 5.64 2.64
CA PHE A 240 12.05 5.76 2.22
C PHE A 240 13.04 5.74 3.38
N ARG A 241 12.64 6.28 4.52
CA ARG A 241 13.42 6.21 5.77
C ARG A 241 13.85 4.77 6.11
N TRP A 242 12.93 3.85 5.93
CA TRP A 242 13.09 2.44 6.28
C TRP A 242 13.63 1.62 5.12
N LYS A 243 13.11 1.85 3.91
CA LYS A 243 13.48 1.13 2.69
C LYS A 243 14.96 1.28 2.33
N TYR A 244 15.54 2.46 2.56
CA TYR A 244 16.95 2.74 2.29
C TYR A 244 17.84 2.64 3.53
N ASN A 245 17.29 2.20 4.67
CA ASN A 245 17.99 2.14 5.96
C ASN A 245 18.68 3.48 6.30
N ARG A 246 17.97 4.58 6.12
CA ARG A 246 18.44 5.95 6.29
C ARG A 246 17.54 6.69 7.29
N PRO A 247 17.70 6.47 8.62
CA PRO A 247 16.79 7.02 9.63
C PRO A 247 16.74 8.55 9.64
N TRP A 248 17.76 9.21 9.08
CA TRP A 248 17.80 10.67 8.93
C TRP A 248 17.03 11.21 7.73
N ILE A 249 16.54 10.38 6.80
CA ILE A 249 15.66 10.84 5.75
C ILE A 249 14.38 11.38 6.39
N PRO A 250 14.06 12.68 6.26
CA PRO A 250 12.86 13.24 6.84
C PRO A 250 11.63 12.74 6.10
N THR A 251 10.52 12.61 6.81
CA THR A 251 9.20 12.55 6.16
C THR A 251 8.81 13.98 5.82
N LEU A 252 8.71 14.30 4.53
CA LEU A 252 8.33 15.62 4.08
C LEU A 252 6.85 15.65 3.70
N GLU A 253 6.00 15.95 4.68
CA GLU A 253 4.58 16.15 4.47
C GLU A 253 4.31 17.56 3.92
N ILE A 254 3.48 17.66 2.88
CA ILE A 254 3.11 18.90 2.20
C ILE A 254 1.59 19.12 2.17
N THR A 255 0.87 18.46 3.06
CA THR A 255 -0.60 18.48 3.11
C THR A 255 -1.16 19.90 3.29
N SER A 256 -0.50 20.75 4.05
CA SER A 256 -0.90 22.17 4.24
C SER A 256 -0.95 22.96 2.93
N LEU A 257 -0.16 22.57 1.93
CA LEU A 257 -0.09 23.19 0.61
C LEU A 257 -0.98 22.47 -0.43
N SER A 258 -1.68 21.42 -0.04
CA SER A 258 -2.46 20.56 -0.96
C SER A 258 -3.68 21.24 -1.60
N ARG A 259 -4.05 22.45 -1.16
CA ARG A 259 -5.02 23.30 -1.88
C ARG A 259 -4.56 23.62 -3.31
N LEU A 260 -3.27 23.70 -3.53
CA LEU A 260 -2.68 23.91 -4.86
C LEU A 260 -2.63 22.57 -5.61
N ARG A 261 -3.30 22.50 -6.77
CA ARG A 261 -3.35 21.29 -7.62
C ARG A 261 -1.95 20.80 -7.99
N ILE A 262 -1.01 21.71 -8.25
CA ILE A 262 0.36 21.35 -8.60
C ILE A 262 1.07 20.62 -7.46
N VAL A 263 0.82 20.99 -6.21
CA VAL A 263 1.39 20.31 -5.04
C VAL A 263 0.90 18.87 -4.95
N ARG A 264 -0.41 18.65 -5.13
CA ARG A 264 -0.98 17.30 -5.17
C ARG A 264 -0.43 16.48 -6.34
N ALA A 265 -0.26 17.10 -7.49
CA ALA A 265 0.23 16.44 -8.69
C ALA A 265 1.70 16.01 -8.56
N LEU A 266 2.52 16.75 -7.82
CA LEU A 266 3.95 16.48 -7.64
C LEU A 266 4.27 15.68 -6.37
N ALA A 267 3.27 15.42 -5.51
CA ALA A 267 3.46 14.60 -4.31
C ALA A 267 3.95 13.19 -4.70
N MET A 268 5.01 12.71 -4.06
CA MET A 268 5.52 11.35 -4.28
C MET A 268 4.61 10.27 -3.68
N GLU A 269 3.77 10.64 -2.71
CA GLU A 269 2.74 9.77 -2.15
C GLU A 269 1.52 10.60 -1.79
N ALA A 270 0.35 10.11 -2.20
CA ALA A 270 -0.95 10.53 -1.72
C ALA A 270 -1.51 9.45 -0.79
N ALA A 271 -2.06 9.87 0.33
CA ALA A 271 -2.59 8.98 1.36
C ALA A 271 -3.98 9.47 1.80
N PHE A 272 -4.92 8.54 1.93
CA PHE A 272 -6.30 8.82 2.30
C PHE A 272 -6.77 7.90 3.43
N LEU A 273 -7.54 8.44 4.35
CA LEU A 273 -8.42 7.68 5.23
C LEU A 273 -9.86 7.92 4.77
N LEU A 274 -10.49 6.87 4.30
CA LEU A 274 -11.85 6.89 3.76
C LEU A 274 -12.76 6.08 4.69
N ARG A 275 -13.87 6.68 5.13
CA ARG A 275 -14.81 6.03 6.06
C ARG A 275 -16.09 5.65 5.36
N VAL A 276 -16.56 4.44 5.57
CA VAL A 276 -17.92 4.02 5.20
C VAL A 276 -18.89 4.70 6.17
N PRO A 277 -19.98 5.34 5.70
CA PRO A 277 -21.03 5.86 6.58
C PRO A 277 -21.59 4.77 7.51
N SER A 278 -21.99 5.19 8.72
CA SER A 278 -22.62 4.31 9.73
C SER A 278 -24.03 3.92 9.34
#